data_25ab62ac1561a8c42c50cb1b01425435
#
_entry.id   25ab62ac1561a8c42c50cb1b01425435
#
_cell.length_a   1.000
_cell.length_b   1.000
_cell.length_c   1.000
_cell.angle_alpha   90.00
_cell.angle_beta   90.00
_cell.angle_gamma   90.00
#
_symmetry.space_group_name_H-M   'P 1'
#
loop_
_entity.id
_entity.type
_entity.pdbx_description
1 polymer ?
#
loop_
_entity_poly.entity_id
_entity_poly.type
_entity_poly.pdbx_seq_one_letter_code
_entity_poly.pdbx_strand_id
1 'polypeptide(L)'
;MKSSIKYVIVQDYETGGLPSSTKKPFLDVPLCEVACVVVDMEKLEIIDEYQDMFKPNYKEGLVYEPKALEVNGLTLSMLEERGKDAKEVYNNLKQLYLKYKNPRQGAVVCGHNFTGFDHPFTIELFAYHGDDVWKYVKWVEDTQKLAYYANLEQQDYKLATCCADNNIALTGAHRAINDTRSNAQLFISYIKKLRGEGIAVSKEENKPFREQFKFQIPS
;
A
#
# COMPACT_ATOMS: atom_id res chain seq x y z
N MET A 1 -18.35 -7.77 20.81
CA MET A 1 -18.52 -7.14 19.48
C MET A 1 -17.22 -7.34 18.70
N LYS A 2 -17.22 -8.15 17.62
CA LYS A 2 -16.00 -8.36 16.82
C LYS A 2 -15.73 -7.06 16.03
N SER A 3 -14.66 -6.35 16.42
CA SER A 3 -14.08 -5.27 15.63
C SER A 3 -13.16 -5.92 14.61
N SER A 4 -13.66 -6.31 13.46
CA SER A 4 -12.85 -6.91 12.41
C SER A 4 -12.60 -5.88 11.32
N ILE A 5 -11.35 -5.74 10.92
CA ILE A 5 -11.00 -5.09 9.66
C ILE A 5 -11.55 -5.98 8.56
N LYS A 6 -12.46 -5.44 7.76
CA LYS A 6 -13.13 -6.16 6.67
C LYS A 6 -12.43 -5.96 5.34
N TYR A 7 -11.92 -4.77 5.11
CA TYR A 7 -11.24 -4.39 3.88
C TYR A 7 -9.91 -3.72 4.16
N VAL A 8 -8.92 -4.00 3.32
CA VAL A 8 -7.66 -3.28 3.24
C VAL A 8 -7.48 -2.82 1.80
N ILE A 9 -7.11 -1.56 1.62
CA ILE A 9 -6.81 -0.95 0.33
C ILE A 9 -5.29 -0.92 0.19
N VAL A 10 -4.73 -1.72 -0.71
CA VAL A 10 -3.31 -1.66 -1.06
C VAL A 10 -3.15 -0.58 -2.12
N GLN A 11 -2.23 0.33 -1.94
CA GLN A 11 -2.04 1.53 -2.77
C GLN A 11 -0.58 1.75 -3.11
N ASP A 12 -0.33 2.28 -4.29
CA ASP A 12 0.98 2.61 -4.82
C ASP A 12 0.90 3.82 -5.76
N TYR A 13 1.98 4.60 -5.85
CA TYR A 13 2.13 5.72 -6.78
C TYR A 13 3.35 5.54 -7.67
N GLU A 14 3.19 5.88 -8.96
CA GLU A 14 4.32 6.21 -9.81
C GLU A 14 4.52 7.73 -9.83
N THR A 15 5.77 8.14 -9.70
CA THR A 15 6.15 9.55 -9.63
C THR A 15 7.09 9.95 -10.77
N GLY A 16 7.08 11.21 -11.15
CA GLY A 16 7.95 11.75 -12.19
C GLY A 16 9.36 12.12 -11.68
N GLY A 17 9.75 11.66 -10.50
CA GLY A 17 11.05 11.89 -9.90
C GLY A 17 11.08 11.40 -8.46
N LEU A 18 12.15 11.68 -7.75
CA LEU A 18 12.27 11.36 -6.32
C LEU A 18 12.34 12.66 -5.49
N PRO A 19 11.77 12.68 -4.29
CA PRO A 19 11.93 13.80 -3.38
C PRO A 19 13.40 14.04 -3.08
N SER A 20 13.90 15.26 -3.31
CA SER A 20 15.31 15.62 -3.13
C SER A 20 15.73 15.76 -1.67
N SER A 21 14.79 15.80 -0.76
CA SER A 21 15.06 15.88 0.69
C SER A 21 13.94 15.28 1.51
N THR A 22 14.27 14.85 2.73
CA THR A 22 13.30 14.41 3.74
C THR A 22 12.43 15.56 4.29
N LYS A 23 12.67 16.79 3.81
CA LYS A 23 11.88 17.96 4.15
C LYS A 23 10.96 18.26 2.97
N LYS A 24 9.67 18.26 3.24
CA LYS A 24 8.56 18.60 2.33
C LYS A 24 8.87 19.74 1.34
N PRO A 25 8.17 19.73 0.18
CA PRO A 25 6.91 19.06 -0.05
C PRO A 25 7.04 17.90 -1.02
N PHE A 26 6.41 16.78 -0.70
CA PHE A 26 6.28 15.65 -1.63
C PHE A 26 5.62 16.07 -2.95
N LEU A 27 4.64 16.98 -2.93
CA LEU A 27 3.97 17.50 -4.13
C LEU A 27 4.84 18.41 -5.02
N ASP A 28 6.11 18.66 -4.69
CA ASP A 28 7.07 19.24 -5.64
C ASP A 28 7.61 18.18 -6.60
N VAL A 29 7.36 16.90 -6.30
CA VAL A 29 7.56 15.77 -7.20
C VAL A 29 6.24 15.44 -7.89
N PRO A 30 6.21 15.35 -9.23
CA PRO A 30 4.96 15.07 -9.92
C PRO A 30 4.45 13.66 -9.62
N LEU A 31 3.16 13.54 -9.33
CA LEU A 31 2.43 12.28 -9.38
C LEU A 31 2.09 11.94 -10.83
N CYS A 32 2.38 10.73 -11.26
CA CYS A 32 2.12 10.26 -12.61
C CYS A 32 0.95 9.27 -12.67
N GLU A 33 0.93 8.30 -11.74
CA GLU A 33 -0.08 7.26 -11.70
C GLU A 33 -0.37 6.90 -10.24
N VAL A 34 -1.60 6.50 -9.96
CA VAL A 34 -1.99 5.89 -8.68
C VAL A 34 -2.77 4.63 -8.96
N ALA A 35 -2.49 3.59 -8.20
CA ALA A 35 -3.27 2.36 -8.21
C ALA A 35 -3.66 1.94 -6.81
N CYS A 36 -4.84 1.33 -6.72
CA CYS A 36 -5.34 0.73 -5.49
C CYS A 36 -5.93 -0.65 -5.80
N VAL A 37 -5.67 -1.60 -4.92
CA VAL A 37 -6.24 -2.94 -4.96
C VAL A 37 -6.89 -3.22 -3.62
N VAL A 38 -8.14 -3.65 -3.63
CA VAL A 38 -8.91 -3.88 -2.41
C VAL A 38 -8.93 -5.36 -2.05
N VAL A 39 -8.51 -5.66 -0.84
CA VAL A 39 -8.48 -7.02 -0.28
C VAL A 39 -9.63 -7.20 0.70
N ASP A 40 -10.44 -8.24 0.50
CA ASP A 40 -11.39 -8.74 1.50
C ASP A 40 -10.63 -9.57 2.54
N MET A 41 -10.66 -9.13 3.80
CA MET A 41 -9.89 -9.73 4.88
C MET A 41 -10.49 -11.03 5.43
N GLU A 42 -11.73 -11.32 5.14
CA GLU A 42 -12.37 -12.59 5.51
C GLU A 42 -11.99 -13.70 4.52
N LYS A 43 -12.08 -13.39 3.22
CA LYS A 43 -11.77 -14.34 2.14
C LYS A 43 -10.29 -14.38 1.78
N LEU A 44 -9.53 -13.32 2.08
CA LEU A 44 -8.16 -13.09 1.62
C LEU A 44 -8.06 -13.11 0.09
N GLU A 45 -8.96 -12.39 -0.55
CA GLU A 45 -9.07 -12.27 -2.00
C GLU A 45 -9.11 -10.80 -2.42
N ILE A 46 -8.57 -10.52 -3.61
CA ILE A 46 -8.72 -9.22 -4.27
C ILE A 46 -10.15 -9.12 -4.80
N ILE A 47 -10.85 -8.03 -4.48
CA ILE A 47 -12.28 -7.84 -4.80
C ILE A 47 -12.57 -6.61 -5.64
N ASP A 48 -11.66 -5.65 -5.71
CA ASP A 48 -11.82 -4.43 -6.51
C ASP A 48 -10.45 -3.83 -6.82
N GLU A 49 -10.38 -3.05 -7.90
CA GLU A 49 -9.17 -2.36 -8.34
C GLU A 49 -9.54 -0.96 -8.84
N TYR A 50 -8.61 -0.03 -8.65
CA TYR A 50 -8.69 1.34 -9.14
C TYR A 50 -7.32 1.78 -9.65
N GLN A 51 -7.31 2.49 -10.77
CA GLN A 51 -6.11 3.07 -11.35
C GLN A 51 -6.47 4.36 -12.09
N ASP A 52 -5.69 5.41 -11.86
CA ASP A 52 -5.77 6.65 -12.61
C ASP A 52 -4.38 7.24 -12.84
N MET A 53 -4.21 7.91 -13.97
CA MET A 53 -3.05 8.76 -14.27
C MET A 53 -3.39 10.21 -13.95
N PHE A 54 -2.37 10.98 -13.56
CA PHE A 54 -2.48 12.42 -13.37
C PHE A 54 -2.13 13.14 -14.66
N LYS A 55 -2.94 14.12 -15.06
CA LYS A 55 -2.54 15.09 -16.06
C LYS A 55 -1.29 15.83 -15.62
N PRO A 56 -0.31 16.05 -16.51
CA PRO A 56 0.86 16.83 -16.14
C PRO A 56 0.49 18.28 -15.83
N ASN A 57 1.38 18.94 -15.08
CA ASN A 57 1.25 20.38 -14.75
C ASN A 57 0.01 20.74 -13.92
N TYR A 58 -0.53 19.81 -13.13
CA TYR A 58 -1.62 20.11 -12.19
C TYR A 58 -1.21 21.08 -11.05
N LYS A 59 0.10 21.33 -10.90
CA LYS A 59 0.70 22.32 -10.01
C LYS A 59 1.85 23.00 -10.75
N GLU A 60 2.02 24.31 -10.53
CA GLU A 60 3.13 25.07 -11.11
C GLU A 60 4.49 24.58 -10.57
N GLY A 61 5.50 24.58 -11.42
CA GLY A 61 6.88 24.25 -11.04
C GLY A 61 7.22 22.76 -10.99
N LEU A 62 6.29 21.86 -11.36
CA LEU A 62 6.57 20.44 -11.42
C LEU A 62 7.58 20.10 -12.52
N VAL A 63 8.59 19.31 -12.15
CA VAL A 63 9.66 18.86 -13.08
C VAL A 63 9.58 17.33 -13.18
N TYR A 64 9.41 16.84 -14.40
CA TYR A 64 9.40 15.41 -14.70
C TYR A 64 10.82 14.98 -15.12
N GLU A 65 11.40 14.06 -14.37
CA GLU A 65 12.70 13.48 -14.67
C GLU A 65 12.55 12.43 -15.78
N PRO A 66 13.24 12.57 -16.94
CA PRO A 66 13.11 11.62 -18.04
C PRO A 66 13.39 10.17 -17.63
N LYS A 67 14.37 9.97 -16.75
CA LYS A 67 14.72 8.64 -16.24
C LYS A 67 13.62 8.01 -15.37
N ALA A 68 12.91 8.80 -14.58
CA ALA A 68 11.79 8.31 -13.80
C ALA A 68 10.64 7.85 -14.70
N LEU A 69 10.30 8.66 -15.71
CA LEU A 69 9.28 8.30 -16.70
C LEU A 69 9.66 7.03 -17.48
N GLU A 70 10.94 6.90 -17.87
CA GLU A 70 11.45 5.71 -18.56
C GLU A 70 11.29 4.44 -17.69
N VAL A 71 11.66 4.52 -16.41
CA VAL A 71 11.52 3.39 -15.45
C VAL A 71 10.06 2.99 -15.30
N ASN A 72 9.16 3.95 -15.18
CA ASN A 72 7.72 3.69 -15.00
C ASN A 72 7.02 3.32 -16.33
N GLY A 73 7.72 3.38 -17.45
CA GLY A 73 7.13 3.14 -18.78
C GLY A 73 6.05 4.18 -19.15
N LEU A 74 6.16 5.39 -18.62
CA LEU A 74 5.24 6.50 -18.84
C LEU A 74 5.88 7.56 -19.75
N THR A 75 5.06 8.33 -20.43
CA THR A 75 5.48 9.51 -21.19
C THR A 75 4.57 10.68 -20.87
N LEU A 76 5.07 11.90 -21.04
CA LEU A 76 4.24 13.09 -20.84
C LEU A 76 3.03 13.09 -21.80
N SER A 77 3.18 12.58 -23.02
CA SER A 77 2.07 12.43 -23.97
C SER A 77 0.99 11.49 -23.45
N MET A 78 1.38 10.35 -22.86
CA MET A 78 0.42 9.43 -22.24
C MET A 78 -0.32 10.08 -21.06
N LEU A 79 0.40 10.82 -20.22
CA LEU A 79 -0.19 11.53 -19.10
C LEU A 79 -1.15 12.63 -19.58
N GLU A 80 -0.81 13.35 -20.66
CA GLU A 80 -1.67 14.39 -21.23
C GLU A 80 -2.94 13.79 -21.86
N GLU A 81 -2.82 12.69 -22.60
CA GLU A 81 -3.93 12.05 -23.30
C GLU A 81 -4.88 11.27 -22.39
N ARG A 82 -4.34 10.61 -21.35
CA ARG A 82 -5.09 9.65 -20.52
C ARG A 82 -5.24 10.09 -19.08
N GLY A 83 -4.46 11.07 -18.65
CA GLY A 83 -4.48 11.57 -17.30
C GLY A 83 -5.76 12.35 -16.99
N LYS A 84 -6.13 12.34 -15.73
CA LYS A 84 -7.23 13.10 -15.15
C LYS A 84 -6.70 14.28 -14.36
N ASP A 85 -7.54 15.29 -14.18
CA ASP A 85 -7.20 16.40 -13.29
C ASP A 85 -6.95 15.88 -11.86
N ALA A 86 -5.96 16.42 -11.17
CA ALA A 86 -5.61 15.99 -9.81
C ALA A 86 -6.79 16.05 -8.84
N LYS A 87 -7.72 17.00 -9.04
CA LYS A 87 -8.96 17.08 -8.27
C LYS A 87 -9.90 15.90 -8.52
N GLU A 88 -9.97 15.41 -9.75
CA GLU A 88 -10.78 14.24 -10.09
C GLU A 88 -10.17 12.99 -9.44
N VAL A 89 -8.85 12.79 -9.56
CA VAL A 89 -8.15 11.67 -8.94
C VAL A 89 -8.31 11.69 -7.42
N TYR A 90 -8.12 12.86 -6.79
CA TYR A 90 -8.40 13.04 -5.37
C TYR A 90 -9.82 12.64 -4.98
N ASN A 91 -10.83 13.08 -5.75
CA ASN A 91 -12.23 12.73 -5.46
C ASN A 91 -12.47 11.22 -5.60
N ASN A 92 -11.89 10.58 -6.61
CA ASN A 92 -12.01 9.13 -6.82
C ASN A 92 -11.37 8.33 -5.68
N LEU A 93 -10.16 8.72 -5.25
CA LEU A 93 -9.52 8.12 -4.07
C LEU A 93 -10.35 8.27 -2.81
N LYS A 94 -10.88 9.47 -2.58
CA LYS A 94 -11.78 9.73 -1.45
C LYS A 94 -13.02 8.84 -1.48
N GLN A 95 -13.65 8.67 -2.65
CA GLN A 95 -14.80 7.78 -2.80
C GLN A 95 -14.42 6.31 -2.56
N LEU A 96 -13.24 5.89 -3.01
CA LEU A 96 -12.72 4.55 -2.73
C LEU A 96 -12.55 4.31 -1.22
N TYR A 97 -11.96 5.26 -0.50
CA TYR A 97 -11.79 5.17 0.96
C TYR A 97 -13.13 5.14 1.69
N LEU A 98 -14.12 5.91 1.23
CA LEU A 98 -15.47 5.90 1.81
C LEU A 98 -16.21 4.58 1.51
N LYS A 99 -16.06 4.02 0.31
CA LYS A 99 -16.67 2.76 -0.12
C LYS A 99 -16.17 1.57 0.73
N TYR A 100 -14.88 1.53 1.00
CA TYR A 100 -14.24 0.42 1.70
C TYR A 100 -13.83 0.73 3.15
N LYS A 101 -14.47 1.75 3.74
CA LYS A 101 -14.27 2.03 5.16
C LYS A 101 -14.75 0.88 6.04
N ASN A 102 -13.96 0.55 7.01
CA ASN A 102 -14.35 -0.40 8.06
C ASN A 102 -15.18 0.33 9.12
N PRO A 103 -16.22 -0.29 9.68
CA PRO A 103 -16.96 0.28 10.79
C PRO A 103 -15.99 0.62 11.94
N ARG A 104 -16.00 1.83 12.44
CA ARG A 104 -15.13 2.37 13.53
C ARG A 104 -13.66 2.63 13.16
N GLN A 105 -13.06 1.88 12.23
CA GLN A 105 -11.65 2.04 11.87
C GLN A 105 -11.42 2.95 10.64
N GLY A 106 -12.49 3.37 9.93
CA GLY A 106 -12.33 4.08 8.67
C GLY A 106 -11.68 3.19 7.59
N ALA A 107 -11.09 3.78 6.57
CA ALA A 107 -10.29 3.03 5.61
C ALA A 107 -8.97 2.58 6.26
N VAL A 108 -8.55 1.36 5.94
CA VAL A 108 -7.22 0.83 6.21
C VAL A 108 -6.48 0.81 4.89
N VAL A 109 -5.36 1.51 4.82
CA VAL A 109 -4.54 1.62 3.60
C VAL A 109 -3.19 0.96 3.86
N CYS A 110 -2.68 0.24 2.88
CA CYS A 110 -1.43 -0.50 2.94
C CYS A 110 -0.61 -0.21 1.69
N GLY A 111 0.70 -0.28 1.78
CA GLY A 111 1.61 -0.23 0.64
C GLY A 111 2.93 -0.89 0.98
N HIS A 112 3.92 -0.79 0.09
CA HIS A 112 5.26 -1.27 0.33
C HIS A 112 6.21 -0.09 0.53
N ASN A 113 6.85 0.03 1.69
CA ASN A 113 7.49 1.28 2.14
C ASN A 113 6.52 2.47 2.15
N PHE A 114 5.27 2.18 2.37
CA PHE A 114 4.16 3.12 2.19
C PHE A 114 4.27 4.35 3.07
N THR A 115 4.62 4.15 4.34
CA THR A 115 4.77 5.26 5.29
C THR A 115 5.98 6.13 5.00
N GLY A 116 6.98 5.60 4.30
CA GLY A 116 8.20 6.32 3.91
C GLY A 116 8.06 7.07 2.59
N PHE A 117 7.16 6.64 1.70
CA PHE A 117 7.06 7.19 0.35
C PHE A 117 5.63 7.57 -0.05
N ASP A 118 4.72 6.61 -0.26
CA ASP A 118 3.41 6.88 -0.90
C ASP A 118 2.43 7.64 -0.01
N HIS A 119 2.41 7.31 1.28
CA HIS A 119 1.46 7.94 2.19
C HIS A 119 1.67 9.45 2.36
N PRO A 120 2.89 9.99 2.44
CA PRO A 120 3.15 11.42 2.36
C PRO A 120 2.54 12.10 1.12
N PHE A 121 2.63 11.49 -0.06
CA PHE A 121 1.97 12.01 -1.27
C PHE A 121 0.45 12.05 -1.12
N THR A 122 -0.13 11.00 -0.53
CA THR A 122 -1.57 10.97 -0.25
C THR A 122 -1.98 12.09 0.69
N ILE A 123 -1.24 12.29 1.79
CA ILE A 123 -1.50 13.38 2.75
C ILE A 123 -1.49 14.74 2.04
N GLU A 124 -0.46 15.00 1.22
CA GLU A 124 -0.32 16.28 0.56
C GLU A 124 -1.33 16.48 -0.58
N LEU A 125 -1.70 15.43 -1.30
CA LEU A 125 -2.76 15.49 -2.32
C LEU A 125 -4.10 15.93 -1.69
N PHE A 126 -4.45 15.37 -0.53
CA PHE A 126 -5.66 15.76 0.18
C PHE A 126 -5.55 17.21 0.70
N ALA A 127 -4.42 17.57 1.31
CA ALA A 127 -4.17 18.92 1.81
C ALA A 127 -4.20 19.96 0.69
N TYR A 128 -3.66 19.66 -0.50
CA TYR A 128 -3.70 20.52 -1.68
C TYR A 128 -5.14 20.85 -2.11
N HIS A 129 -6.07 19.93 -1.90
CA HIS A 129 -7.51 20.15 -2.16
C HIS A 129 -8.29 20.64 -0.93
N GLY A 130 -7.61 21.10 0.12
CA GLY A 130 -8.23 21.66 1.33
C GLY A 130 -8.91 20.62 2.21
N ASP A 131 -8.52 19.36 2.11
CA ASP A 131 -9.07 18.25 2.89
C ASP A 131 -7.97 17.56 3.72
N ASP A 132 -8.38 16.69 4.64
CA ASP A 132 -7.50 15.94 5.51
C ASP A 132 -7.77 14.45 5.32
N VAL A 133 -6.77 13.73 4.83
CA VAL A 133 -6.84 12.28 4.59
C VAL A 133 -7.23 11.50 5.84
N TRP A 134 -6.84 11.98 7.03
CA TRP A 134 -7.13 11.34 8.31
C TRP A 134 -8.61 11.36 8.71
N LYS A 135 -9.44 12.11 7.99
CA LYS A 135 -10.90 11.98 8.11
C LYS A 135 -11.42 10.65 7.56
N TYR A 136 -10.70 10.04 6.62
CA TYR A 136 -11.09 8.85 5.87
C TYR A 136 -10.25 7.64 6.21
N VAL A 137 -8.92 7.80 6.20
CA VAL A 137 -7.93 6.78 6.53
C VAL A 137 -7.61 6.87 8.02
N LYS A 138 -7.82 5.79 8.76
CA LYS A 138 -7.55 5.73 10.21
C LYS A 138 -6.43 4.78 10.56
N TRP A 139 -6.03 3.95 9.62
CA TRP A 139 -5.01 2.94 9.84
C TRP A 139 -4.15 2.77 8.60
N VAL A 140 -2.85 2.74 8.80
CA VAL A 140 -1.85 2.60 7.73
C VAL A 140 -0.98 1.40 8.04
N GLU A 141 -0.89 0.48 7.07
CA GLU A 141 -0.07 -0.71 7.12
C GLU A 141 1.07 -0.64 6.08
N ASP A 142 2.09 -1.46 6.29
CA ASP A 142 3.27 -1.46 5.42
C ASP A 142 3.83 -2.87 5.26
N THR A 143 3.75 -3.40 4.04
CA THR A 143 4.23 -4.76 3.75
C THR A 143 5.74 -4.90 3.88
N GLN A 144 6.53 -3.84 3.71
CA GLN A 144 7.96 -3.87 3.97
C GLN A 144 8.25 -4.10 5.47
N LYS A 145 7.46 -3.49 6.35
CA LYS A 145 7.57 -3.74 7.81
C LYS A 145 7.16 -5.15 8.17
N LEU A 146 6.11 -5.69 7.52
CA LEU A 146 5.74 -7.10 7.71
C LEU A 146 6.85 -8.04 7.23
N ALA A 147 7.54 -7.69 6.13
CA ALA A 147 8.68 -8.45 5.64
C ALA A 147 9.84 -8.50 6.65
N TYR A 148 10.16 -7.40 7.32
CA TYR A 148 11.19 -7.37 8.37
C TYR A 148 10.90 -8.37 9.48
N TYR A 149 9.64 -8.53 9.89
CA TYR A 149 9.29 -9.50 10.92
C TYR A 149 9.16 -10.93 10.41
N ALA A 150 8.84 -11.10 9.12
CA ALA A 150 8.65 -12.42 8.52
C ALA A 150 9.96 -13.12 8.18
N ASN A 151 11.01 -12.39 7.82
CA ASN A 151 12.32 -12.93 7.45
C ASN A 151 13.44 -11.93 7.79
N LEU A 152 14.13 -12.14 8.90
CA LEU A 152 15.21 -11.26 9.38
C LEU A 152 16.53 -11.44 8.61
N GLU A 153 16.67 -12.52 7.84
CA GLU A 153 17.89 -12.86 7.10
C GLU A 153 17.84 -12.48 5.62
N GLN A 154 16.79 -11.76 5.21
CA GLN A 154 16.61 -11.34 3.82
C GLN A 154 17.67 -10.32 3.41
N GLN A 155 18.20 -10.44 2.19
CA GLN A 155 19.27 -9.58 1.69
C GLN A 155 18.84 -8.12 1.57
N ASP A 156 17.62 -7.87 1.10
CA ASP A 156 16.95 -6.58 1.09
C ASP A 156 15.44 -6.78 1.21
N TYR A 157 14.71 -5.69 1.41
CA TYR A 157 13.26 -5.70 1.61
C TYR A 157 12.54 -4.91 0.51
N LYS A 158 13.06 -4.95 -0.72
CA LYS A 158 12.37 -4.42 -1.89
C LYS A 158 11.16 -5.30 -2.24
N LEU A 159 10.15 -4.70 -2.86
CA LEU A 159 8.95 -5.44 -3.25
C LEU A 159 9.28 -6.68 -4.08
N ALA A 160 10.20 -6.56 -5.06
CA ALA A 160 10.61 -7.67 -5.91
C ALA A 160 11.21 -8.84 -5.11
N THR A 161 12.10 -8.56 -4.16
CA THR A 161 12.73 -9.58 -3.30
C THR A 161 11.68 -10.23 -2.40
N CYS A 162 10.80 -9.42 -1.76
CA CYS A 162 9.73 -9.94 -0.92
C CYS A 162 8.73 -10.80 -1.69
N CYS A 163 8.39 -10.42 -2.93
CA CYS A 163 7.52 -11.21 -3.80
C CYS A 163 8.17 -12.53 -4.18
N ALA A 164 9.46 -12.52 -4.58
CA ALA A 164 10.20 -13.73 -4.94
C ALA A 164 10.24 -14.74 -3.77
N ASP A 165 10.53 -14.27 -2.55
CA ASP A 165 10.57 -15.12 -1.34
C ASP A 165 9.19 -15.72 -0.98
N ASN A 166 8.12 -15.12 -1.45
CA ASN A 166 6.77 -15.61 -1.24
C ASN A 166 6.18 -16.32 -2.48
N ASN A 167 7.01 -16.62 -3.51
CA ASN A 167 6.60 -17.24 -4.77
C ASN A 167 5.51 -16.45 -5.52
N ILE A 168 5.56 -15.12 -5.44
CA ILE A 168 4.66 -14.20 -6.12
C ILE A 168 5.36 -13.66 -7.36
N ALA A 169 4.73 -13.84 -8.53
CA ALA A 169 5.26 -13.31 -9.77
C ALA A 169 5.09 -11.79 -9.83
N LEU A 170 6.17 -11.07 -10.10
CA LEU A 170 6.15 -9.64 -10.39
C LEU A 170 6.13 -9.48 -11.92
N THR A 171 4.95 -9.38 -12.53
CA THR A 171 4.78 -9.25 -13.98
C THR A 171 4.50 -7.80 -14.36
N GLY A 172 5.29 -7.27 -15.32
CA GLY A 172 5.13 -5.89 -15.78
C GLY A 172 5.41 -4.86 -14.67
N ALA A 173 6.50 -5.05 -13.94
CA ALA A 173 6.98 -4.13 -12.89
C ALA A 173 7.07 -2.68 -13.40
N HIS A 174 7.02 -1.73 -12.49
CA HIS A 174 7.01 -0.28 -12.75
C HIS A 174 5.75 0.22 -13.48
N ARG A 175 4.64 -0.42 -13.21
CA ARG A 175 3.30 0.11 -13.45
C ARG A 175 2.53 -0.04 -12.17
N ALA A 176 2.03 1.06 -11.63
CA ALA A 176 1.39 1.12 -10.31
C ALA A 176 0.40 -0.03 -10.07
N ILE A 177 -0.45 -0.37 -11.04
CA ILE A 177 -1.45 -1.43 -10.85
C ILE A 177 -0.82 -2.83 -10.72
N ASN A 178 0.27 -3.12 -11.44
CA ASN A 178 0.92 -4.43 -11.39
C ASN A 178 1.69 -4.60 -10.08
N ASP A 179 2.39 -3.55 -9.65
CA ASP A 179 3.12 -3.55 -8.38
C ASP A 179 2.14 -3.60 -7.20
N THR A 180 1.02 -2.87 -7.29
CA THR A 180 -0.06 -2.93 -6.28
C THR A 180 -0.71 -4.32 -6.20
N ARG A 181 -0.96 -5.00 -7.33
CA ARG A 181 -1.47 -6.39 -7.33
C ARG A 181 -0.52 -7.36 -6.67
N SER A 182 0.76 -7.27 -7.03
CA SER A 182 1.81 -8.12 -6.43
C SER A 182 1.95 -7.84 -4.93
N ASN A 183 1.89 -6.56 -4.55
CA ASN A 183 1.91 -6.16 -3.14
C ASN A 183 0.66 -6.63 -2.37
N ALA A 184 -0.52 -6.62 -3.00
CA ALA A 184 -1.73 -7.16 -2.39
C ALA A 184 -1.62 -8.68 -2.15
N GLN A 185 -1.05 -9.43 -3.10
CA GLN A 185 -0.76 -10.85 -2.92
C GLN A 185 0.27 -11.09 -1.81
N LEU A 186 1.29 -10.24 -1.72
CA LEU A 186 2.30 -10.27 -0.66
C LEU A 186 1.66 -10.02 0.71
N PHE A 187 0.80 -9.01 0.81
CA PHE A 187 0.03 -8.72 2.01
C PHE A 187 -0.82 -9.92 2.43
N ILE A 188 -1.57 -10.52 1.50
CA ILE A 188 -2.37 -11.73 1.74
C ILE A 188 -1.49 -12.88 2.25
N SER A 189 -0.31 -13.11 1.65
CA SER A 189 0.64 -14.13 2.09
C SER A 189 1.06 -13.93 3.55
N TYR A 190 1.42 -12.70 3.92
CA TYR A 190 1.80 -12.39 5.31
C TYR A 190 0.62 -12.57 6.28
N ILE A 191 -0.58 -12.15 5.91
CA ILE A 191 -1.77 -12.35 6.76
C ILE A 191 -2.07 -13.83 6.95
N LYS A 192 -1.95 -14.68 5.91
CA LYS A 192 -2.09 -16.14 6.03
C LYS A 192 -1.08 -16.71 7.01
N LYS A 193 0.19 -16.33 6.91
CA LYS A 193 1.24 -16.74 7.85
C LYS A 193 0.92 -16.32 9.29
N LEU A 194 0.50 -15.07 9.50
CA LEU A 194 0.12 -14.56 10.82
C LEU A 194 -1.11 -15.26 11.42
N ARG A 195 -2.03 -15.74 10.58
CA ARG A 195 -3.19 -16.52 11.02
C ARG A 195 -2.89 -18.01 11.22
N GLY A 196 -1.67 -18.45 10.93
CA GLY A 196 -1.30 -19.87 10.93
C GLY A 196 -1.93 -20.67 9.80
N GLU A 197 -2.46 -20.02 8.78
CA GLU A 197 -3.05 -20.67 7.61
C GLU A 197 -1.91 -21.21 6.72
N GLY A 198 -1.92 -22.53 6.47
CA GLY A 198 -0.88 -23.21 5.66
C GLY A 198 0.30 -23.74 6.48
N ILE A 199 0.36 -23.51 7.78
CA ILE A 199 1.30 -24.17 8.67
C ILE A 199 0.60 -25.43 9.20
N ALA A 200 1.13 -26.61 8.86
CA ALA A 200 0.72 -27.86 9.51
C ALA A 200 1.25 -27.85 10.94
N VAL A 201 0.53 -27.24 11.87
CA VAL A 201 0.87 -27.30 13.28
C VAL A 201 0.47 -28.68 13.78
N SER A 202 1.44 -29.44 14.31
CA SER A 202 1.12 -30.70 14.97
C SER A 202 0.14 -30.41 16.12
N LYS A 203 -0.82 -31.31 16.35
CA LYS A 203 -1.85 -31.12 17.40
C LYS A 203 -1.26 -30.94 18.81
N GLU A 204 0.00 -31.26 19.01
CA GLU A 204 0.69 -31.13 20.30
C GLU A 204 1.12 -29.70 20.65
N GLU A 205 1.26 -28.80 19.66
CA GLU A 205 1.71 -27.42 19.89
C GLU A 205 0.55 -26.43 20.16
N ASN A 206 -0.70 -26.87 20.05
CA ASN A 206 -1.88 -26.03 20.28
C ASN A 206 -2.31 -25.96 21.75
N LYS A 207 -1.36 -25.88 22.68
CA LYS A 207 -1.73 -25.51 24.06
C LYS A 207 -2.09 -24.03 24.11
N PRO A 208 -3.23 -23.66 24.71
CA PRO A 208 -3.59 -22.25 24.88
C PRO A 208 -2.43 -21.48 25.51
N PHE A 209 -2.14 -20.29 25.01
CA PHE A 209 -1.05 -19.42 25.48
C PHE A 209 -1.02 -19.29 27.02
N ARG A 210 -2.18 -19.34 27.71
CA ARG A 210 -2.30 -19.34 29.17
C ARG A 210 -1.70 -20.56 29.84
N GLU A 211 -1.56 -21.70 29.18
CA GLU A 211 -0.96 -22.90 29.76
C GLU A 211 0.56 -22.93 29.63
N GLN A 212 1.13 -22.13 28.72
CA GLN A 212 2.57 -22.01 28.54
C GLN A 212 3.24 -21.12 29.60
N PHE A 213 2.47 -20.22 30.26
CA PHE A 213 2.95 -19.27 31.26
C PHE A 213 2.31 -19.52 32.61
N LYS A 214 2.37 -20.73 33.11
CA LYS A 214 2.17 -20.97 34.56
C LYS A 214 3.42 -20.52 35.30
N PHE A 215 3.42 -19.27 35.76
CA PHE A 215 4.40 -18.85 36.77
C PHE A 215 4.20 -19.73 38.00
N GLN A 216 5.18 -20.58 38.28
CA GLN A 216 5.29 -21.17 39.61
C GLN A 216 5.67 -20.02 40.55
N ILE A 217 4.72 -19.57 41.36
CA ILE A 217 5.01 -18.71 42.49
C ILE A 217 5.67 -19.64 43.52
N PRO A 218 6.94 -19.41 43.93
CA PRO A 218 7.53 -20.17 45.02
C PRO A 218 6.73 -19.91 46.28
N SER A 219 6.36 -20.96 46.95
CA SER A 219 5.73 -20.94 48.26
C SER A 219 6.64 -20.36 49.34
#